data_d1e34744014e18ed30589c0b63c96d27
#
_entry.id   d1e34744014e18ed30589c0b63c96d27
#
_cell.length_a   1.000
_cell.length_b   1.000
_cell.length_c   1.000
_cell.angle_alpha   90.00
_cell.angle_beta   90.00
_cell.angle_gamma   90.00
#
_symmetry.space_group_name_H-M   'P 1'
#
loop_
_entity.id
_entity.type
_entity.pdbx_description
1 polymer ?
#
loop_
_entity_poly.entity_id
_entity_poly.type
_entity_poly.pdbx_seq_one_letter_code
_entity_poly.pdbx_strand_id
1 'polypeptide(L)'
;MDQLFAPWRIDWVERDPDETTIDGCPFCVLPDRDTDRESRIVARSERSFALLNNYPYNPGHLMIIPYRHIGDYEALSPADLLDHARLKQVAIDALDAGLDPDGLNMGMNIGDGAGGSIDDHLHTHIVPRWEGDTNFMPVVGDAKVIVEAVDDTYERLHEGFAAQPGAVGGDEQAVEFDFDLAVDDA
;
A
#
# COMPACT_ATOMS: atom_id res chain seq x y z
N MET A 1 24.04 -9.59 -3.64
CA MET A 1 22.84 -9.17 -2.85
C MET A 1 22.28 -8.01 -3.62
N ASP A 2 21.10 -8.17 -4.20
CA ASP A 2 20.45 -7.11 -4.93
C ASP A 2 19.96 -6.07 -3.93
N GLN A 3 20.25 -4.79 -4.17
CA GLN A 3 19.83 -3.68 -3.33
C GLN A 3 18.75 -2.89 -4.07
N LEU A 4 17.64 -2.66 -3.42
CA LEU A 4 16.62 -1.72 -3.89
C LEU A 4 16.98 -0.32 -3.40
N PHE A 5 17.39 0.54 -4.32
CA PHE A 5 17.72 1.93 -4.02
C PHE A 5 16.49 2.81 -4.19
N ALA A 6 16.17 3.60 -3.18
CA ALA A 6 15.04 4.53 -3.18
C ALA A 6 15.49 5.92 -2.68
N PRO A 7 16.43 6.61 -3.36
CA PRO A 7 16.99 7.88 -2.88
C PRO A 7 15.94 8.99 -2.73
N TRP A 8 14.86 8.98 -3.55
CA TRP A 8 13.73 9.92 -3.41
C TRP A 8 12.98 9.78 -2.08
N ARG A 9 13.20 8.70 -1.33
CA ARG A 9 12.68 8.58 0.04
C ARG A 9 13.43 9.46 1.03
N ILE A 10 14.56 10.04 0.64
CA ILE A 10 15.28 10.99 1.50
C ILE A 10 14.41 12.20 1.82
N ASP A 11 13.61 12.68 0.87
CA ASP A 11 12.66 13.76 1.09
C ASP A 11 11.62 13.40 2.16
N TRP A 12 11.25 12.11 2.23
CA TRP A 12 10.40 11.61 3.30
C TRP A 12 11.13 11.54 4.65
N VAL A 13 12.39 11.11 4.64
CA VAL A 13 13.20 10.95 5.87
C VAL A 13 13.64 12.32 6.42
N GLU A 14 13.97 13.26 5.53
CA GLU A 14 14.46 14.61 5.88
C GLU A 14 13.34 15.65 6.01
N ARG A 15 12.06 15.26 5.72
CA ARG A 15 10.95 16.18 5.90
C ARG A 15 10.89 16.68 7.34
N ASP A 16 10.55 17.94 7.51
CA ASP A 16 10.23 18.48 8.83
C ASP A 16 8.95 17.79 9.33
N PRO A 17 8.98 17.12 10.48
CA PRO A 17 7.78 16.52 11.08
C PRO A 17 6.66 17.55 11.29
N ASP A 18 6.99 18.82 11.48
CA ASP A 18 6.04 19.91 11.64
C ASP A 18 5.42 20.40 10.31
N GLU A 19 5.98 20.00 9.16
CA GLU A 19 5.41 20.27 7.81
C GLU A 19 4.38 19.22 7.36
N THR A 20 4.11 18.18 8.15
CA THR A 20 3.07 17.21 7.82
C THR A 20 1.71 17.89 7.84
N THR A 21 1.07 17.95 6.67
CA THR A 21 -0.27 18.54 6.50
C THR A 21 -1.40 17.68 7.12
N ILE A 22 -1.05 16.54 7.71
CA ILE A 22 -1.98 15.60 8.37
C ILE A 22 -1.70 15.62 9.87
N ASP A 23 -2.68 16.11 10.64
CA ASP A 23 -2.66 16.06 12.09
C ASP A 23 -3.07 14.64 12.55
N GLY A 24 -2.16 13.92 13.21
CA GLY A 24 -2.36 12.55 13.69
C GLY A 24 -1.84 11.46 12.74
N CYS A 25 -2.28 10.23 12.96
CA CYS A 25 -1.89 9.08 12.15
C CYS A 25 -2.51 9.17 10.74
N PRO A 26 -1.70 9.22 9.65
CA PRO A 26 -2.24 9.33 8.30
C PRO A 26 -3.14 8.15 7.91
N PHE A 27 -2.89 6.94 8.42
CA PHE A 27 -3.70 5.77 8.15
C PHE A 27 -5.06 5.79 8.84
N CYS A 28 -5.24 6.62 9.87
CA CYS A 28 -6.54 6.90 10.45
C CYS A 28 -7.27 8.04 9.72
N VAL A 29 -6.54 9.05 9.25
CA VAL A 29 -7.14 10.26 8.68
C VAL A 29 -7.50 10.11 7.21
N LEU A 30 -6.65 9.43 6.42
CA LEU A 30 -6.88 9.29 4.97
C LEU A 30 -8.20 8.59 4.61
N PRO A 31 -8.60 7.48 5.29
CA PRO A 31 -9.86 6.80 4.98
C PRO A 31 -11.13 7.61 5.26
N ASP A 32 -11.03 8.62 6.13
CA ASP A 32 -12.16 9.49 6.51
C ASP A 32 -12.32 10.71 5.58
N ARG A 33 -11.48 10.87 4.57
CA ARG A 33 -11.59 11.95 3.59
C ARG A 33 -12.67 11.66 2.55
N ASP A 34 -13.21 12.72 1.94
CA ASP A 34 -14.32 12.64 0.99
C ASP A 34 -13.96 11.92 -0.32
N THR A 35 -12.65 11.86 -0.67
CA THR A 35 -12.18 11.33 -1.95
C THR A 35 -11.06 10.31 -1.76
N ASP A 36 -11.33 9.06 -2.12
CA ASP A 36 -10.36 7.97 -2.10
C ASP A 36 -9.22 8.20 -3.10
N ARG A 37 -9.54 8.76 -4.26
CA ARG A 37 -8.56 9.09 -5.28
C ARG A 37 -7.48 10.07 -4.79
N GLU A 38 -7.87 11.15 -4.14
CA GLU A 38 -6.92 12.12 -3.58
C GLU A 38 -6.11 11.53 -2.43
N SER A 39 -6.72 10.63 -1.67
CA SER A 39 -6.07 9.86 -0.61
C SER A 39 -5.23 8.70 -1.15
N ARG A 40 -5.37 8.36 -2.46
CA ARG A 40 -4.75 7.20 -3.13
C ARG A 40 -5.15 5.85 -2.55
N ILE A 41 -6.33 5.76 -1.98
CA ILE A 41 -6.95 4.50 -1.58
C ILE A 41 -7.56 3.87 -2.83
N VAL A 42 -7.06 2.69 -3.23
CA VAL A 42 -7.48 2.02 -4.47
C VAL A 42 -8.54 0.94 -4.23
N ALA A 43 -8.55 0.35 -3.03
CA ALA A 43 -9.55 -0.65 -2.65
C ALA A 43 -9.85 -0.60 -1.16
N ARG A 44 -11.05 -1.07 -0.79
CA ARG A 44 -11.53 -1.16 0.59
C ARG A 44 -12.16 -2.52 0.84
N SER A 45 -12.05 -3.01 2.06
CA SER A 45 -12.85 -4.11 2.60
C SER A 45 -13.51 -3.68 3.90
N GLU A 46 -14.20 -4.57 4.59
CA GLU A 46 -14.87 -4.22 5.86
C GLU A 46 -13.88 -3.74 6.93
N ARG A 47 -12.67 -4.32 6.97
CA ARG A 47 -11.70 -4.10 8.06
C ARG A 47 -10.35 -3.55 7.63
N SER A 48 -10.11 -3.45 6.32
CA SER A 48 -8.82 -3.00 5.76
C SER A 48 -9.01 -2.17 4.50
N PHE A 49 -7.96 -1.48 4.11
CA PHE A 49 -7.90 -0.76 2.83
C PHE A 49 -6.53 -0.92 2.16
N ALA A 50 -6.51 -0.76 0.84
CA ALA A 50 -5.32 -0.76 0.01
C ALA A 50 -4.96 0.68 -0.38
N LEU A 51 -3.77 1.12 -0.01
CA LEU A 51 -3.25 2.47 -0.25
C LEU A 51 -2.04 2.41 -1.19
N LEU A 52 -2.06 3.17 -2.27
CA LEU A 52 -0.88 3.37 -3.10
C LEU A 52 0.12 4.30 -2.41
N ASN A 53 1.35 3.83 -2.24
CA ASN A 53 2.38 4.57 -1.51
C ASN A 53 2.82 5.82 -2.29
N ASN A 54 2.82 6.98 -1.61
CA ASN A 54 3.25 8.27 -2.19
C ASN A 54 4.75 8.32 -2.52
N TYR A 55 5.55 7.50 -1.82
CA TYR A 55 7.00 7.38 -2.00
C TYR A 55 7.36 5.93 -2.37
N PRO A 56 6.93 5.45 -3.54
CA PRO A 56 6.97 4.04 -3.87
C PRO A 56 8.42 3.55 -4.03
N TYR A 57 8.70 2.31 -3.59
CA TYR A 57 9.96 1.64 -3.93
C TYR A 57 10.01 1.29 -5.43
N ASN A 58 8.89 0.86 -5.98
CA ASN A 58 8.67 0.61 -7.41
C ASN A 58 7.23 1.03 -7.77
N PRO A 59 6.90 1.26 -9.06
CA PRO A 59 5.52 1.48 -9.49
C PRO A 59 4.58 0.42 -8.90
N GLY A 60 3.40 0.82 -8.43
CA GLY A 60 2.45 -0.10 -7.81
C GLY A 60 2.78 -0.54 -6.38
N HIS A 61 3.72 0.11 -5.69
CA HIS A 61 3.95 -0.17 -4.27
C HIS A 61 2.70 0.12 -3.45
N LEU A 62 1.98 -0.94 -3.10
CA LEU A 62 0.78 -0.90 -2.26
C LEU A 62 1.12 -1.13 -0.78
N MET A 63 0.24 -0.60 0.06
CA MET A 63 0.16 -0.93 1.48
C MET A 63 -1.24 -1.42 1.79
N ILE A 64 -1.37 -2.57 2.45
CA ILE A 64 -2.63 -3.07 3.00
C ILE A 64 -2.64 -2.74 4.49
N ILE A 65 -3.66 -2.02 4.93
CA ILE A 65 -3.71 -1.34 6.22
C ILE A 65 -5.04 -1.65 6.89
N PRO A 66 -5.06 -2.16 8.13
CA PRO A 66 -6.32 -2.31 8.87
C PRO A 66 -6.86 -0.93 9.28
N TYR A 67 -8.18 -0.75 9.32
CA TYR A 67 -8.78 0.50 9.85
C TYR A 67 -8.49 0.70 11.33
N ARG A 68 -8.33 -0.43 12.04
CA ARG A 68 -8.01 -0.40 13.46
C ARG A 68 -6.60 0.12 13.67
N HIS A 69 -6.46 1.22 14.43
CA HIS A 69 -5.16 1.76 14.82
C HIS A 69 -4.48 0.80 15.81
N ILE A 70 -3.52 0.04 15.34
CA ILE A 70 -2.81 -0.99 16.12
C ILE A 70 -1.43 -1.24 15.51
N GLY A 71 -0.39 -1.24 16.34
CA GLY A 71 1.00 -1.51 15.96
C GLY A 71 1.41 -2.98 16.13
N ASP A 72 0.72 -3.71 17.00
CA ASP A 72 1.06 -5.09 17.36
C ASP A 72 0.27 -6.09 16.52
N TYR A 73 0.97 -6.89 15.73
CA TYR A 73 0.36 -7.89 14.86
C TYR A 73 -0.45 -8.96 15.64
N GLU A 74 0.06 -9.38 16.79
CA GLU A 74 -0.58 -10.38 17.67
C GLU A 74 -1.86 -9.88 18.33
N ALA A 75 -2.12 -8.58 18.32
CA ALA A 75 -3.33 -8.01 18.88
C ALA A 75 -4.45 -7.80 17.85
N LEU A 76 -4.22 -8.18 16.57
CA LEU A 76 -5.29 -8.27 15.57
C LEU A 76 -6.25 -9.40 15.92
N SER A 77 -7.56 -9.15 15.78
CA SER A 77 -8.57 -10.18 15.90
C SER A 77 -8.47 -11.21 14.75
N PRO A 78 -9.03 -12.43 14.90
CA PRO A 78 -9.12 -13.39 13.80
C PRO A 78 -9.83 -12.83 12.56
N ALA A 79 -10.85 -12.00 12.75
CA ALA A 79 -11.58 -11.36 11.67
C ALA A 79 -10.71 -10.30 10.96
N ASP A 80 -9.97 -9.46 11.71
CA ASP A 80 -9.01 -8.51 11.12
C ASP A 80 -7.93 -9.22 10.32
N LEU A 81 -7.36 -10.30 10.87
CA LEU A 81 -6.34 -11.10 10.19
C LEU A 81 -6.84 -11.71 8.88
N LEU A 82 -8.07 -12.26 8.89
CA LEU A 82 -8.63 -12.91 7.70
C LEU A 82 -9.01 -11.88 6.64
N ASP A 83 -9.64 -10.77 7.01
CA ASP A 83 -9.96 -9.66 6.10
C ASP A 83 -8.69 -9.11 5.43
N HIS A 84 -7.69 -8.77 6.25
CA HIS A 84 -6.40 -8.30 5.79
C HIS A 84 -5.69 -9.31 4.84
N ALA A 85 -5.79 -10.60 5.13
CA ALA A 85 -5.24 -11.65 4.28
C ALA A 85 -5.99 -11.75 2.93
N ARG A 86 -7.31 -11.64 2.95
CA ARG A 86 -8.15 -11.65 1.73
C ARG A 86 -7.87 -10.43 0.85
N LEU A 87 -7.81 -9.24 1.43
CA LEU A 87 -7.49 -8.04 0.66
C LEU A 87 -6.09 -8.10 0.04
N LYS A 88 -5.10 -8.72 0.72
CA LYS A 88 -3.78 -8.99 0.13
C LYS A 88 -3.85 -9.92 -1.08
N GLN A 89 -4.67 -10.98 -1.04
CA GLN A 89 -4.85 -11.86 -2.21
C GLN A 89 -5.41 -11.08 -3.38
N VAL A 90 -6.49 -10.31 -3.18
CA VAL A 90 -7.08 -9.47 -4.22
C VAL A 90 -6.08 -8.44 -4.76
N ALA A 91 -5.26 -7.84 -3.87
CA ALA A 91 -4.23 -6.88 -4.28
C ALA A 91 -3.14 -7.50 -5.17
N ILE A 92 -2.74 -8.75 -4.93
CA ILE A 92 -1.81 -9.49 -5.78
C ILE A 92 -2.42 -9.69 -7.17
N ASP A 93 -3.65 -10.19 -7.25
CA ASP A 93 -4.34 -10.42 -8.52
C ASP A 93 -4.56 -9.09 -9.29
N ALA A 94 -4.86 -8.00 -8.58
CA ALA A 94 -5.02 -6.67 -9.17
C ALA A 94 -3.69 -6.09 -9.70
N LEU A 95 -2.58 -6.33 -8.99
CA LEU A 95 -1.24 -5.94 -9.44
C LEU A 95 -0.83 -6.72 -10.71
N ASP A 96 -1.10 -8.02 -10.75
CA ASP A 96 -0.86 -8.84 -11.93
C ASP A 96 -1.69 -8.34 -13.12
N ALA A 97 -2.98 -8.08 -12.91
CA ALA A 97 -3.87 -7.60 -13.97
C ALA A 97 -3.50 -6.19 -14.47
N GLY A 98 -3.14 -5.28 -13.57
CA GLY A 98 -2.89 -3.88 -13.90
C GLY A 98 -1.46 -3.60 -14.37
N LEU A 99 -0.45 -4.27 -13.81
CA LEU A 99 0.96 -3.91 -14.00
C LEU A 99 1.83 -5.03 -14.59
N ASP A 100 1.38 -6.29 -14.53
CA ASP A 100 2.09 -7.48 -15.03
C ASP A 100 3.56 -7.55 -14.53
N PRO A 101 3.80 -7.58 -13.20
CA PRO A 101 5.14 -7.68 -12.65
C PRO A 101 5.71 -9.10 -12.77
N ASP A 102 7.04 -9.23 -12.85
CA ASP A 102 7.72 -10.53 -12.85
C ASP A 102 7.65 -11.21 -11.47
N GLY A 103 7.35 -10.46 -10.41
CA GLY A 103 7.20 -10.97 -9.05
C GLY A 103 6.86 -9.87 -8.04
N LEU A 104 6.69 -10.27 -6.78
CA LEU A 104 6.32 -9.37 -5.69
C LEU A 104 7.20 -9.61 -4.46
N ASN A 105 7.52 -8.54 -3.73
CA ASN A 105 8.04 -8.65 -2.37
C ASN A 105 6.96 -8.13 -1.40
N MET A 106 6.68 -8.90 -0.36
CA MET A 106 5.69 -8.55 0.65
C MET A 106 6.30 -8.65 2.06
N GLY A 107 5.96 -7.69 2.93
CA GLY A 107 6.43 -7.69 4.31
C GLY A 107 5.86 -6.56 5.14
N MET A 108 6.10 -6.63 6.46
CA MET A 108 5.71 -5.63 7.45
C MET A 108 6.93 -5.22 8.28
N ASN A 109 6.95 -3.98 8.74
CA ASN A 109 7.81 -3.53 9.83
C ASN A 109 7.03 -3.67 11.14
N ILE A 110 7.58 -4.37 12.12
CA ILE A 110 6.96 -4.59 13.42
C ILE A 110 7.95 -4.13 14.50
N GLY A 111 7.49 -3.19 15.34
CA GLY A 111 8.27 -2.60 16.42
C GLY A 111 9.29 -1.54 15.95
N ASP A 112 9.71 -0.69 16.87
CA ASP A 112 10.52 0.52 16.65
C ASP A 112 11.84 0.25 15.92
N GLY A 113 12.44 -0.91 16.13
CA GLY A 113 13.72 -1.30 15.53
C GLY A 113 13.64 -1.74 14.06
N ALA A 114 12.44 -1.89 13.50
CA ALA A 114 12.24 -2.40 12.14
C ALA A 114 12.40 -1.34 11.04
N GLY A 115 12.51 -0.05 11.40
CA GLY A 115 12.81 1.05 10.48
C GLY A 115 11.59 1.57 9.70
N GLY A 116 10.38 1.34 10.20
CA GLY A 116 9.16 2.00 9.72
C GLY A 116 9.09 3.46 10.14
N SER A 117 8.45 4.32 9.35
CA SER A 117 8.18 5.71 9.73
C SER A 117 6.83 5.90 10.46
N ILE A 118 5.99 4.87 10.44
CA ILE A 118 4.74 4.75 11.18
C ILE A 118 4.81 3.38 11.84
N ASP A 119 5.13 3.32 13.11
CA ASP A 119 5.39 2.11 13.89
C ASP A 119 4.19 1.70 14.76
N ASP A 120 3.30 2.63 15.03
CA ASP A 120 2.10 2.46 15.85
C ASP A 120 0.84 2.03 15.06
N HIS A 121 0.94 1.89 13.73
CA HIS A 121 -0.16 1.45 12.87
C HIS A 121 0.32 0.44 11.83
N LEU A 122 -0.09 -0.81 11.98
CA LEU A 122 0.30 -1.93 11.09
C LEU A 122 -0.04 -1.65 9.63
N HIS A 123 0.90 -2.00 8.77
CA HIS A 123 0.70 -1.97 7.33
C HIS A 123 1.59 -3.00 6.64
N THR A 124 1.01 -3.76 5.71
CA THR A 124 1.77 -4.70 4.88
C THR A 124 2.15 -4.03 3.58
N HIS A 125 3.44 -3.91 3.30
CA HIS A 125 3.93 -3.50 1.99
C HIS A 125 3.82 -4.63 0.98
N ILE A 126 3.39 -4.32 -0.25
CA ILE A 126 3.45 -5.18 -1.43
C ILE A 126 4.17 -4.38 -2.52
N VAL A 127 5.34 -4.84 -2.91
CA VAL A 127 6.22 -4.13 -3.85
C VAL A 127 6.40 -4.96 -5.11
N PRO A 128 5.85 -4.53 -6.25
CA PRO A 128 6.08 -5.16 -7.55
C PRO A 128 7.55 -5.14 -7.94
N ARG A 129 7.99 -6.21 -8.62
CA ARG A 129 9.36 -6.38 -9.08
C ARG A 129 9.38 -6.77 -10.55
N TRP A 130 10.34 -6.22 -11.29
CA TRP A 130 10.62 -6.58 -12.68
C TRP A 130 12.08 -6.93 -12.86
N GLU A 131 12.39 -7.80 -13.81
CA GLU A 131 13.77 -8.07 -14.19
C GLU A 131 14.44 -6.77 -14.64
N GLY A 132 15.56 -6.41 -14.02
CA GLY A 132 16.26 -5.16 -14.30
C GLY A 132 15.64 -3.90 -13.68
N ASP A 133 14.76 -4.01 -12.70
CA ASP A 133 14.19 -2.87 -11.95
C ASP A 133 15.25 -2.10 -11.12
N THR A 134 16.46 -2.64 -11.02
CA THR A 134 17.66 -1.95 -10.54
C THR A 134 18.56 -1.58 -11.70
N ASN A 135 19.07 -0.37 -11.77
CA ASN A 135 19.95 0.10 -12.83
C ASN A 135 21.12 0.94 -12.27
N PHE A 136 21.98 1.47 -13.13
CA PHE A 136 23.17 2.22 -12.72
C PHE A 136 22.88 3.66 -12.28
N MET A 137 21.70 4.21 -12.53
CA MET A 137 21.37 5.60 -12.23
C MET A 137 21.50 5.97 -10.74
N PRO A 138 21.11 5.11 -9.77
CA PRO A 138 21.37 5.38 -8.36
C PRO A 138 22.84 5.55 -8.02
N VAL A 139 23.71 4.84 -8.74
CA VAL A 139 25.18 4.89 -8.50
C VAL A 139 25.81 6.13 -9.13
N VAL A 140 25.33 6.56 -10.30
CA VAL A 140 25.96 7.63 -11.09
C VAL A 140 25.28 8.98 -10.89
N GLY A 141 23.96 8.98 -10.70
CA GLY A 141 23.14 10.19 -10.65
C GLY A 141 22.45 10.42 -9.32
N ASP A 142 22.67 9.55 -8.34
CA ASP A 142 21.92 9.57 -7.07
C ASP A 142 20.39 9.69 -7.27
N ALA A 143 19.90 9.07 -8.36
CA ALA A 143 18.51 9.17 -8.78
C ALA A 143 17.99 7.81 -9.25
N LYS A 144 16.78 7.45 -8.87
CA LYS A 144 16.03 6.38 -9.50
C LYS A 144 15.11 6.96 -10.57
N VAL A 145 15.12 6.32 -11.72
CA VAL A 145 14.13 6.61 -12.76
C VAL A 145 12.82 5.94 -12.33
N ILE A 146 11.81 6.73 -11.94
CA ILE A 146 10.43 6.25 -11.81
C ILE A 146 9.86 6.25 -13.22
N VAL A 147 9.49 5.09 -13.70
CA VAL A 147 9.10 4.88 -15.11
C VAL A 147 7.66 5.34 -15.36
N GLU A 148 6.86 5.53 -14.31
CA GLU A 148 5.44 5.87 -14.40
C GLU A 148 5.05 6.86 -13.30
N ALA A 149 4.19 7.82 -13.63
CA ALA A 149 3.63 8.74 -12.64
C ALA A 149 2.72 7.98 -11.66
N VAL A 150 2.67 8.43 -10.40
CA VAL A 150 1.87 7.76 -9.36
C VAL A 150 0.38 7.78 -9.70
N ASP A 151 -0.10 8.84 -10.35
CA ASP A 151 -1.50 8.96 -10.76
C ASP A 151 -1.86 7.99 -11.90
N ASP A 152 -0.97 7.78 -12.87
CA ASP A 152 -1.16 6.79 -13.93
C ASP A 152 -1.15 5.35 -13.36
N THR A 153 -0.26 5.11 -12.39
CA THR A 153 -0.23 3.84 -11.64
C THR A 153 -1.52 3.63 -10.85
N TYR A 154 -2.09 4.68 -10.25
CA TYR A 154 -3.37 4.61 -9.54
C TYR A 154 -4.49 4.13 -10.47
N GLU A 155 -4.64 4.73 -11.66
CA GLU A 155 -5.66 4.35 -12.64
C GLU A 155 -5.56 2.87 -13.03
N ARG A 156 -4.36 2.43 -13.38
CA ARG A 156 -4.12 1.03 -13.76
C ARG A 156 -4.45 0.05 -12.62
N LEU A 157 -4.12 0.41 -11.39
CA LEU A 157 -4.44 -0.42 -10.23
C LEU A 157 -5.93 -0.40 -9.92
N HIS A 158 -6.59 0.75 -10.03
CA HIS A 158 -8.04 0.84 -9.84
C HIS A 158 -8.79 -0.04 -10.85
N GLU A 159 -8.41 0.01 -12.13
CA GLU A 159 -8.93 -0.90 -13.16
C GLU A 159 -8.62 -2.37 -12.81
N GLY A 160 -7.40 -2.67 -12.34
CA GLY A 160 -6.98 -4.00 -11.92
C GLY A 160 -7.84 -4.54 -10.76
N PHE A 161 -8.13 -3.73 -9.76
CA PHE A 161 -9.04 -4.09 -8.66
C PHE A 161 -10.49 -4.24 -9.13
N ALA A 162 -10.98 -3.34 -9.98
CA ALA A 162 -12.34 -3.40 -10.51
C ALA A 162 -12.60 -4.66 -11.37
N ALA A 163 -11.56 -5.24 -11.95
CA ALA A 163 -11.63 -6.47 -12.71
C ALA A 163 -11.71 -7.74 -11.83
N GLN A 164 -11.47 -7.64 -10.51
CA GLN A 164 -11.44 -8.80 -9.63
C GLN A 164 -12.85 -9.31 -9.28
N PRO A 165 -13.01 -10.63 -9.07
CA PRO A 165 -14.28 -11.20 -8.63
C PRO A 165 -14.74 -10.60 -7.29
N GLY A 166 -15.99 -10.18 -7.21
CA GLY A 166 -16.58 -9.58 -6.01
C GLY A 166 -16.33 -8.08 -5.86
N ALA A 167 -15.69 -7.46 -6.84
CA ALA A 167 -15.51 -6.00 -6.88
C ALA A 167 -16.86 -5.28 -6.97
N VAL A 168 -17.06 -4.25 -6.15
CA VAL A 168 -18.22 -3.37 -6.16
C VAL A 168 -17.72 -1.91 -6.16
N GLY A 169 -18.44 -1.01 -6.81
CA GLY A 169 -18.09 0.41 -6.90
C GLY A 169 -17.36 0.76 -8.19
N GLY A 170 -17.01 2.02 -8.35
CA GLY A 170 -16.40 2.50 -9.59
C GLY A 170 -15.96 3.96 -9.55
N ASP A 171 -15.49 4.39 -10.61
CA ASP A 171 -15.02 5.65 -11.21
C ASP A 171 -14.19 6.61 -10.31
N GLU A 172 -14.70 7.12 -9.19
CA GLU A 172 -13.98 8.12 -8.36
C GLU A 172 -13.68 7.66 -6.92
N GLN A 173 -14.26 6.53 -6.51
CA GLN A 173 -14.05 5.94 -5.19
C GLN A 173 -13.26 4.65 -5.28
N ALA A 174 -12.67 4.21 -4.18
CA ALA A 174 -12.00 2.91 -4.10
C ALA A 174 -12.96 1.77 -4.44
N VAL A 175 -12.40 0.70 -5.01
CA VAL A 175 -13.14 -0.54 -5.27
C VAL A 175 -13.42 -1.25 -3.95
N GLU A 176 -14.67 -1.61 -3.68
CA GLU A 176 -15.08 -2.26 -2.45
C GLU A 176 -15.16 -3.78 -2.59
N PHE A 177 -14.80 -4.48 -1.52
CA PHE A 177 -14.88 -5.94 -1.41
C PHE A 177 -15.57 -6.33 -0.11
N ASP A 178 -16.58 -7.20 -0.22
CA ASP A 178 -17.22 -7.86 0.91
C ASP A 178 -16.77 -9.34 0.91
N PHE A 179 -16.06 -9.75 1.94
CA PHE A 179 -15.46 -11.07 2.03
C PHE A 179 -16.29 -12.02 2.86
N ASP A 180 -17.52 -11.91 3.16
CA ASP A 180 -18.36 -12.86 3.93
C ASP A 180 -17.51 -13.75 4.88
N LEU A 181 -16.88 -13.13 5.87
CA LEU A 181 -15.94 -13.79 6.78
C LEU A 181 -16.73 -14.42 7.92
N ALA A 182 -16.90 -15.75 7.88
CA ALA A 182 -17.55 -16.52 8.94
C ALA A 182 -16.61 -16.74 10.15
N VAL A 183 -16.11 -15.66 10.74
CA VAL A 183 -15.33 -15.67 11.98
C VAL A 183 -15.91 -14.69 12.98
N ASP A 184 -16.12 -15.17 14.21
CA ASP A 184 -16.54 -14.33 15.32
C ASP A 184 -15.33 -13.53 15.86
N ASP A 185 -15.54 -12.26 16.16
CA ASP A 185 -14.61 -11.44 16.96
C ASP A 185 -14.67 -11.93 18.41
N ALA A 186 -13.83 -12.91 18.76
CA ALA A 186 -13.76 -13.46 20.12
C ALA A 186 -12.76 -12.68 21.00
#